data_c89096c49059653303bfe5448c4654f9
#
_entry.id   c89096c49059653303bfe5448c4654f9
#
_cell.length_a   1.000
_cell.length_b   1.000
_cell.length_c   1.000
_cell.angle_alpha   90.00
_cell.angle_beta   90.00
_cell.angle_gamma   90.00
#
_symmetry.space_group_name_H-M   'P 1'
#
loop_
_entity.id
_entity.type
_entity.pdbx_description
1 polymer ?
#
loop_
_entity_poly.entity_id
_entity_poly.type
_entity_poly.pdbx_seq_one_letter_code
_entity_poly.pdbx_strand_id
1 'polypeptide(L)'
;ALAIAVPVTVVSAIGAATKFGVVIKSGAAFERLGGIRHLAVDKTGTLTRNRPEVTAIVAAHGFDDAQVLAWAAAVEQHSTHPLAAAIAAAGRGTPAAQDVAEEAGHGIGGLVDGRRVAVGSPRWIDAGPLKARVEDLEAEGQTCVLVTVDGFLAGAIGVRDELRPEVPEVVRTLRDQGVEVSMLTGDNSRTAAALAKLAGIGDVHAELRPEDKARIVAGFSETSPTAMIGDGINDAPALAGATV
;
A
#
# COMPACT_ATOMS: atom_id res chain seq x y z
N ALA A 1 -45.89 -15.74 6.25
CA ALA A 1 -45.20 -15.49 4.96
C ALA A 1 -43.90 -14.67 5.14
N LEU A 2 -43.91 -13.52 5.83
CA LEU A 2 -42.73 -12.69 6.03
C LEU A 2 -41.56 -13.41 6.80
N ALA A 3 -41.89 -14.23 7.80
CA ALA A 3 -40.92 -14.95 8.60
C ALA A 3 -40.04 -15.94 7.81
N ILE A 4 -40.50 -16.37 6.65
CA ILE A 4 -39.77 -17.30 5.75
C ILE A 4 -39.14 -16.53 4.58
N ALA A 5 -39.77 -15.44 4.11
CA ALA A 5 -39.31 -14.70 2.95
C ALA A 5 -37.93 -14.05 3.16
N VAL A 6 -37.71 -13.41 4.31
CA VAL A 6 -36.44 -12.73 4.61
C VAL A 6 -35.27 -13.71 4.65
N PRO A 7 -35.28 -14.81 5.41
CA PRO A 7 -34.18 -15.77 5.39
C PRO A 7 -33.89 -16.37 4.02
N VAL A 8 -34.92 -16.68 3.23
CA VAL A 8 -34.77 -17.23 1.87
C VAL A 8 -34.09 -16.19 0.95
N THR A 9 -34.50 -14.93 1.03
CA THR A 9 -33.88 -13.86 0.23
C THR A 9 -32.44 -13.67 0.58
N VAL A 10 -32.09 -13.64 1.88
CA VAL A 10 -30.70 -13.51 2.35
C VAL A 10 -29.85 -14.68 1.86
N VAL A 11 -30.32 -15.92 2.01
CA VAL A 11 -29.58 -17.11 1.54
C VAL A 11 -29.39 -17.08 0.03
N SER A 12 -30.43 -16.68 -0.73
CA SER A 12 -30.34 -16.57 -2.19
C SER A 12 -29.34 -15.49 -2.62
N ALA A 13 -29.32 -14.35 -1.94
CA ALA A 13 -28.39 -13.26 -2.22
C ALA A 13 -26.94 -13.65 -1.89
N ILE A 14 -26.70 -14.32 -0.75
CA ILE A 14 -25.39 -14.89 -0.40
C ILE A 14 -24.94 -15.89 -1.46
N GLY A 15 -25.83 -16.80 -1.88
CA GLY A 15 -25.55 -17.76 -2.96
C GLY A 15 -25.25 -17.08 -4.31
N ALA A 16 -25.90 -15.96 -4.62
CA ALA A 16 -25.58 -15.18 -5.80
C ALA A 16 -24.22 -14.50 -5.73
N ALA A 17 -23.83 -13.98 -4.55
CA ALA A 17 -22.54 -13.35 -4.33
C ALA A 17 -21.35 -14.30 -4.55
N THR A 18 -21.51 -15.59 -4.24
CA THR A 18 -20.46 -16.60 -4.47
C THR A 18 -20.09 -16.78 -5.94
N LYS A 19 -21.04 -16.52 -6.88
CA LYS A 19 -20.76 -16.56 -8.32
C LYS A 19 -19.74 -15.49 -8.75
N PHE A 20 -19.62 -14.44 -7.97
CA PHE A 20 -18.65 -13.36 -8.17
C PHE A 20 -17.39 -13.52 -7.28
N GLY A 21 -17.19 -14.68 -6.66
CA GLY A 21 -16.04 -14.95 -5.78
C GLY A 21 -16.14 -14.32 -4.39
N VAL A 22 -17.32 -13.83 -4.00
CA VAL A 22 -17.56 -13.20 -2.70
C VAL A 22 -18.07 -14.22 -1.70
N VAL A 23 -17.39 -14.40 -0.58
CA VAL A 23 -17.81 -15.28 0.52
C VAL A 23 -18.34 -14.43 1.68
N ILE A 24 -19.63 -14.54 1.95
CA ILE A 24 -20.30 -13.84 3.06
C ILE A 24 -20.43 -14.80 4.23
N LYS A 25 -19.81 -14.47 5.37
CA LYS A 25 -19.70 -15.38 6.53
C LYS A 25 -21.04 -15.60 7.29
N SER A 26 -21.97 -14.65 7.20
CA SER A 26 -23.26 -14.76 7.89
C SER A 26 -24.32 -13.86 7.28
N GLY A 27 -25.61 -14.20 7.50
CA GLY A 27 -26.74 -13.34 7.14
C GLY A 27 -26.68 -11.97 7.85
N ALA A 28 -26.24 -11.94 9.10
CA ALA A 28 -26.08 -10.69 9.84
C ALA A 28 -24.98 -9.77 9.24
N ALA A 29 -23.89 -10.35 8.71
CA ALA A 29 -22.88 -9.58 7.98
C ALA A 29 -23.47 -9.02 6.69
N PHE A 30 -24.28 -9.80 5.97
CA PHE A 30 -24.96 -9.37 4.75
C PHE A 30 -25.91 -8.20 5.00
N GLU A 31 -26.71 -8.27 6.07
CA GLU A 31 -27.64 -7.19 6.44
C GLU A 31 -26.89 -5.90 6.82
N ARG A 32 -25.78 -6.03 7.57
CA ARG A 32 -24.94 -4.87 7.92
C ARG A 32 -24.32 -4.23 6.68
N LEU A 33 -23.85 -5.03 5.70
CA LEU A 33 -23.33 -4.51 4.43
C LEU A 33 -24.32 -3.61 3.71
N GLY A 34 -25.62 -3.95 3.71
CA GLY A 34 -26.65 -3.10 3.13
C GLY A 34 -26.87 -1.77 3.83
N GLY A 35 -26.43 -1.65 5.05
CA GLY A 35 -26.55 -0.43 5.88
C GLY A 35 -25.37 0.50 5.88
N ILE A 36 -24.24 0.14 5.24
CA ILE A 36 -23.02 0.96 5.28
C ILE A 36 -23.24 2.34 4.68
N ARG A 37 -22.58 3.32 5.28
CA ARG A 37 -22.50 4.71 4.80
C ARG A 37 -21.08 5.19 4.62
N HIS A 38 -20.11 4.45 5.16
CA HIS A 38 -18.70 4.75 5.06
C HIS A 38 -17.91 3.49 4.71
N LEU A 39 -16.97 3.61 3.77
CA LEU A 39 -16.05 2.57 3.38
C LEU A 39 -14.62 3.05 3.59
N ALA A 40 -13.93 2.48 4.57
CA ALA A 40 -12.49 2.64 4.74
C ALA A 40 -11.76 1.57 3.92
N VAL A 41 -10.80 1.97 3.10
CA VAL A 41 -10.11 1.06 2.18
C VAL A 41 -8.61 1.17 2.40
N ASP A 42 -7.93 0.03 2.60
CA ASP A 42 -6.48 0.00 2.52
C ASP A 42 -6.02 0.17 1.06
N LYS A 43 -4.84 0.75 0.87
CA LYS A 43 -4.25 0.95 -0.45
C LYS A 43 -3.75 -0.37 -1.05
N THR A 44 -2.79 -0.99 -0.35
CA THR A 44 -1.95 -2.07 -0.90
C THR A 44 -2.72 -3.38 -0.99
N GLY A 45 -2.71 -4.00 -2.18
CA GLY A 45 -3.42 -5.27 -2.40
C GLY A 45 -4.94 -5.14 -2.50
N THR A 46 -5.51 -3.99 -2.14
CA THR A 46 -6.95 -3.70 -2.21
C THR A 46 -7.25 -2.76 -3.38
N LEU A 47 -6.87 -1.49 -3.29
CA LEU A 47 -6.98 -0.55 -4.41
C LEU A 47 -5.97 -0.84 -5.50
N THR A 48 -4.80 -1.37 -5.14
CA THR A 48 -3.72 -1.72 -6.06
C THR A 48 -3.66 -3.23 -6.31
N ARG A 49 -2.88 -3.61 -7.33
CA ARG A 49 -2.75 -5.01 -7.76
C ARG A 49 -1.84 -5.86 -6.88
N ASN A 50 -1.17 -5.26 -5.90
CA ASN A 50 -0.13 -5.89 -5.09
C ASN A 50 1.00 -6.49 -5.97
N ARG A 51 1.39 -5.75 -7.00
CA ARG A 51 2.47 -6.07 -7.92
C ARG A 51 3.34 -4.83 -8.13
N PRO A 52 4.11 -4.44 -7.11
CA PRO A 52 5.00 -3.30 -7.25
C PRO A 52 6.09 -3.59 -8.28
N GLU A 53 6.39 -2.59 -9.11
CA GLU A 53 7.44 -2.65 -10.11
C GLU A 53 8.33 -1.42 -10.02
N VAL A 54 9.64 -1.61 -10.26
CA VAL A 54 10.59 -0.50 -10.38
C VAL A 54 10.26 0.26 -11.67
N THR A 55 9.92 1.54 -11.54
CA THR A 55 9.51 2.39 -12.66
C THR A 55 10.47 3.54 -12.92
N ALA A 56 11.34 3.86 -11.96
CA ALA A 56 12.34 4.90 -12.10
C ALA A 56 13.59 4.56 -11.28
N ILE A 57 14.75 4.90 -11.83
CA ILE A 57 16.03 4.90 -11.12
C ILE A 57 16.68 6.24 -11.40
N VAL A 58 17.22 6.88 -10.38
CA VAL A 58 17.87 8.18 -10.47
C VAL A 58 19.18 8.12 -9.73
N ALA A 59 20.28 7.98 -10.45
CA ALA A 59 21.62 7.97 -9.83
C ALA A 59 22.04 9.38 -9.38
N ALA A 60 22.72 9.44 -8.24
CA ALA A 60 23.41 10.65 -7.81
C ALA A 60 24.72 10.83 -8.60
N HIS A 61 25.29 12.04 -8.54
CA HIS A 61 26.53 12.34 -9.24
C HIS A 61 27.67 11.36 -8.83
N GLY A 62 28.30 10.77 -9.83
CA GLY A 62 29.40 9.79 -9.65
C GLY A 62 28.95 8.32 -9.58
N PHE A 63 27.66 8.06 -9.72
CA PHE A 63 27.09 6.72 -9.80
C PHE A 63 26.27 6.56 -11.10
N ASP A 64 25.96 5.34 -11.46
CA ASP A 64 25.04 5.04 -12.56
C ASP A 64 23.83 4.22 -12.09
N ASP A 65 22.74 4.27 -12.87
CA ASP A 65 21.46 3.65 -12.53
C ASP A 65 21.57 2.13 -12.33
N ALA A 66 22.41 1.47 -13.13
CA ALA A 66 22.60 0.03 -13.04
C ALA A 66 23.33 -0.36 -11.73
N GLN A 67 24.31 0.43 -11.31
CA GLN A 67 25.01 0.24 -10.04
C GLN A 67 24.05 0.46 -8.86
N VAL A 68 23.29 1.55 -8.88
CA VAL A 68 22.29 1.85 -7.83
C VAL A 68 21.32 0.70 -7.66
N LEU A 69 20.75 0.20 -8.77
CA LEU A 69 19.83 -0.93 -8.75
C LEU A 69 20.50 -2.21 -8.26
N ALA A 70 21.72 -2.52 -8.72
CA ALA A 70 22.42 -3.75 -8.34
C ALA A 70 22.72 -3.80 -6.83
N TRP A 71 23.18 -2.70 -6.25
CA TRP A 71 23.43 -2.60 -4.80
C TRP A 71 22.15 -2.69 -3.98
N ALA A 72 21.10 -1.97 -4.39
CA ALA A 72 19.82 -2.05 -3.72
C ALA A 72 19.26 -3.47 -3.76
N ALA A 73 19.23 -4.08 -4.94
CA ALA A 73 18.72 -5.44 -5.11
C ALA A 73 19.51 -6.46 -4.30
N ALA A 74 20.84 -6.28 -4.13
CA ALA A 74 21.68 -7.19 -3.35
C ALA A 74 21.25 -7.26 -1.87
N VAL A 75 20.89 -6.15 -1.25
CA VAL A 75 20.44 -6.13 0.16
C VAL A 75 18.95 -6.46 0.27
N GLU A 76 18.12 -5.99 -0.66
CA GLU A 76 16.67 -6.18 -0.65
C GLU A 76 16.23 -7.64 -0.88
N GLN A 77 17.08 -8.51 -1.44
CA GLN A 77 16.82 -9.95 -1.51
C GLN A 77 16.60 -10.60 -0.14
N HIS A 78 17.04 -9.97 0.92
CA HIS A 78 16.93 -10.47 2.30
C HIS A 78 15.72 -9.90 3.05
N SER A 79 14.99 -8.95 2.48
CA SER A 79 13.75 -8.39 3.06
C SER A 79 12.50 -9.09 2.56
N THR A 80 11.48 -9.15 3.40
CA THR A 80 10.16 -9.67 3.05
C THR A 80 9.18 -8.57 2.64
N HIS A 81 9.63 -7.32 2.60
CA HIS A 81 8.78 -6.20 2.23
C HIS A 81 8.37 -6.25 0.76
N PRO A 82 7.12 -5.93 0.37
CA PRO A 82 6.69 -5.97 -1.04
C PRO A 82 7.54 -5.12 -1.99
N LEU A 83 8.01 -3.94 -1.55
CA LEU A 83 8.90 -3.08 -2.34
C LEU A 83 10.26 -3.75 -2.58
N ALA A 84 10.78 -4.44 -1.57
CA ALA A 84 12.04 -5.18 -1.66
C ALA A 84 11.98 -6.27 -2.73
N ALA A 85 10.88 -7.01 -2.79
CA ALA A 85 10.68 -8.03 -3.82
C ALA A 85 10.71 -7.43 -5.24
N ALA A 86 10.13 -6.24 -5.43
CA ALA A 86 10.16 -5.54 -6.72
C ALA A 86 11.59 -5.11 -7.12
N ILE A 87 12.34 -4.55 -6.17
CA ILE A 87 13.72 -4.09 -6.40
C ILE A 87 14.63 -5.30 -6.67
N ALA A 88 14.52 -6.36 -5.87
CA ALA A 88 15.26 -7.60 -6.07
C ALA A 88 14.98 -8.24 -7.44
N ALA A 89 13.72 -8.24 -7.88
CA ALA A 89 13.33 -8.78 -9.17
C ALA A 89 13.84 -7.95 -10.36
N ALA A 90 13.97 -6.63 -10.20
CA ALA A 90 14.49 -5.73 -11.22
C ALA A 90 16.02 -5.84 -11.36
N GLY A 91 16.74 -6.12 -10.26
CA GLY A 91 18.19 -6.29 -10.26
C GLY A 91 18.59 -7.66 -10.81
N ARG A 92 19.33 -7.69 -11.92
CA ARG A 92 19.88 -8.91 -12.51
C ARG A 92 21.38 -9.02 -12.25
N GLY A 93 21.85 -10.22 -11.88
CA GLY A 93 23.27 -10.46 -11.69
C GLY A 93 23.86 -9.66 -10.51
N THR A 94 23.10 -9.48 -9.45
CA THR A 94 23.50 -8.72 -8.27
C THR A 94 24.61 -9.45 -7.51
N PRO A 95 25.61 -8.73 -6.96
CA PRO A 95 26.57 -9.31 -6.05
C PRO A 95 25.90 -9.83 -4.78
N ALA A 96 26.55 -10.76 -4.09
CA ALA A 96 26.04 -11.26 -2.81
C ALA A 96 26.18 -10.21 -1.73
N ALA A 97 25.15 -9.98 -0.94
CA ALA A 97 25.23 -9.16 0.27
C ALA A 97 25.58 -10.02 1.48
N GLN A 98 26.37 -9.46 2.40
CA GLN A 98 26.79 -10.05 3.66
C GLN A 98 26.38 -9.13 4.82
N ASP A 99 26.28 -9.69 6.04
CA ASP A 99 25.95 -8.96 7.25
C ASP A 99 24.70 -8.07 7.10
N VAL A 100 23.67 -8.62 6.45
CA VAL A 100 22.43 -7.90 6.17
C VAL A 100 21.60 -7.78 7.44
N ALA A 101 21.19 -6.57 7.75
CA ALA A 101 20.29 -6.25 8.85
C ALA A 101 19.15 -5.34 8.37
N GLU A 102 17.93 -5.68 8.77
CA GLU A 102 16.73 -4.85 8.53
C GLU A 102 16.29 -4.17 9.81
N GLU A 103 16.04 -2.88 9.75
CA GLU A 103 15.50 -2.09 10.85
C GLU A 103 14.11 -1.60 10.50
N ALA A 104 13.12 -2.09 11.27
CA ALA A 104 11.71 -1.83 11.00
C ALA A 104 11.41 -0.32 10.94
N GLY A 105 10.81 0.11 9.83
CA GLY A 105 10.45 1.51 9.58
C GLY A 105 11.59 2.41 9.10
N HIS A 106 12.84 1.91 9.08
CA HIS A 106 14.00 2.65 8.57
C HIS A 106 14.45 2.11 7.21
N GLY A 107 14.76 0.82 7.13
CA GLY A 107 15.22 0.20 5.92
C GLY A 107 16.10 -1.01 6.16
N ILE A 108 16.89 -1.37 5.16
CA ILE A 108 17.77 -2.53 5.17
C ILE A 108 19.19 -2.12 4.77
N GLY A 109 20.20 -2.76 5.33
CA GLY A 109 21.58 -2.50 4.97
C GLY A 109 22.45 -3.75 5.09
N GLY A 110 23.60 -3.74 4.42
CA GLY A 110 24.55 -4.84 4.42
C GLY A 110 25.88 -4.47 3.74
N LEU A 111 26.76 -5.44 3.60
CA LEU A 111 28.02 -5.31 2.87
C LEU A 111 27.86 -5.94 1.48
N VAL A 112 28.14 -5.19 0.44
CA VAL A 112 28.11 -5.63 -0.96
C VAL A 112 29.47 -5.28 -1.58
N ASP A 113 30.22 -6.30 -2.02
CA ASP A 113 31.59 -6.13 -2.53
C ASP A 113 32.49 -5.30 -1.60
N GLY A 114 32.37 -5.52 -0.27
CA GLY A 114 33.12 -4.82 0.77
C GLY A 114 32.68 -3.37 1.06
N ARG A 115 31.64 -2.88 0.38
CA ARG A 115 31.05 -1.55 0.59
C ARG A 115 29.79 -1.64 1.44
N ARG A 116 29.60 -0.68 2.33
CA ARG A 116 28.38 -0.59 3.15
C ARG A 116 27.25 0.01 2.33
N VAL A 117 26.25 -0.80 2.02
CA VAL A 117 25.04 -0.39 1.29
C VAL A 117 23.89 -0.29 2.28
N ALA A 118 23.07 0.77 2.17
CA ALA A 118 21.81 0.88 2.88
C ALA A 118 20.71 1.38 1.92
N VAL A 119 19.52 0.82 2.08
CA VAL A 119 18.30 1.19 1.35
C VAL A 119 17.23 1.56 2.36
N GLY A 120 16.61 2.72 2.20
CA GLY A 120 15.61 3.17 3.16
C GLY A 120 14.72 4.29 2.61
N SER A 121 13.71 4.64 3.41
CA SER A 121 12.76 5.68 3.02
C SER A 121 13.40 7.09 3.06
N PRO A 122 12.86 8.05 2.28
CA PRO A 122 13.28 9.46 2.37
C PRO A 122 13.06 10.11 3.75
N ARG A 123 12.32 9.45 4.64
CA ARG A 123 12.16 9.90 6.04
C ARG A 123 13.39 9.61 6.89
N TRP A 124 14.15 8.61 6.52
CA TRP A 124 15.33 8.15 7.24
C TRP A 124 16.62 8.55 6.56
N ILE A 125 16.70 8.47 5.24
CA ILE A 125 17.86 8.88 4.45
C ILE A 125 17.59 10.25 3.83
N ASP A 126 18.51 11.18 3.98
CA ASP A 126 18.40 12.49 3.33
C ASP A 126 18.57 12.37 1.82
N ALA A 127 17.58 12.83 1.06
CA ALA A 127 17.60 12.82 -0.39
C ALA A 127 18.58 13.85 -0.99
N GLY A 128 19.08 14.80 -0.19
CA GLY A 128 20.09 15.77 -0.62
C GLY A 128 19.78 16.41 -1.98
N PRO A 129 20.72 16.33 -2.95
CA PRO A 129 20.52 16.90 -4.28
C PRO A 129 19.39 16.24 -5.11
N LEU A 130 18.97 15.05 -4.77
CA LEU A 130 17.89 14.33 -5.45
C LEU A 130 16.49 14.68 -4.91
N LYS A 131 16.37 15.53 -3.87
CA LYS A 131 15.11 15.83 -3.19
C LYS A 131 14.00 16.25 -4.15
N ALA A 132 14.26 17.19 -5.03
CA ALA A 132 13.25 17.65 -6.01
C ALA A 132 12.77 16.51 -6.92
N ARG A 133 13.69 15.67 -7.38
CA ARG A 133 13.36 14.54 -8.25
C ARG A 133 12.59 13.44 -7.50
N VAL A 134 12.92 13.19 -6.24
CA VAL A 134 12.16 12.27 -5.38
C VAL A 134 10.74 12.80 -5.16
N GLU A 135 10.58 14.10 -4.88
CA GLU A 135 9.27 14.73 -4.73
C GLU A 135 8.42 14.65 -6.00
N ASP A 136 9.02 14.81 -7.19
CA ASP A 136 8.34 14.62 -8.47
C ASP A 136 7.84 13.18 -8.64
N LEU A 137 8.69 12.18 -8.37
CA LEU A 137 8.31 10.77 -8.46
C LEU A 137 7.18 10.42 -7.49
N GLU A 138 7.25 10.94 -6.26
CA GLU A 138 6.17 10.77 -5.27
C GLU A 138 4.86 11.43 -5.74
N ALA A 139 4.93 12.62 -6.34
CA ALA A 139 3.77 13.31 -6.91
C ALA A 139 3.17 12.55 -8.12
N GLU A 140 3.96 11.72 -8.79
CA GLU A 140 3.50 10.78 -9.82
C GLU A 140 2.91 9.48 -9.25
N GLY A 141 2.85 9.33 -7.92
CA GLY A 141 2.29 8.15 -7.23
C GLY A 141 3.27 7.00 -7.06
N GLN A 142 4.57 7.26 -7.11
CA GLN A 142 5.60 6.27 -6.84
C GLN A 142 6.01 6.32 -5.35
N THR A 143 6.32 5.16 -4.78
CA THR A 143 6.99 5.08 -3.48
C THR A 143 8.50 5.08 -3.74
N CYS A 144 9.22 6.05 -3.17
CA CYS A 144 10.65 6.17 -3.35
C CYS A 144 11.42 5.55 -2.20
N VAL A 145 12.51 4.84 -2.54
CA VAL A 145 13.57 4.46 -1.60
C VAL A 145 14.88 5.09 -2.03
N LEU A 146 15.71 5.42 -1.05
CA LEU A 146 17.03 5.99 -1.26
C LEU A 146 18.10 4.93 -1.01
N VAL A 147 19.14 4.96 -1.81
CA VAL A 147 20.29 4.05 -1.72
C VAL A 147 21.51 4.84 -1.33
N THR A 148 22.19 4.40 -0.28
CA THR A 148 23.50 4.96 0.13
C THR A 148 24.57 3.90 0.02
N VAL A 149 25.77 4.34 -0.30
CA VAL A 149 26.97 3.50 -0.36
C VAL A 149 28.10 4.19 0.42
N ASP A 150 28.64 3.51 1.43
CA ASP A 150 29.62 4.04 2.38
C ASP A 150 29.19 5.37 3.03
N GLY A 151 27.88 5.53 3.26
CA GLY A 151 27.26 6.73 3.84
C GLY A 151 26.99 7.87 2.86
N PHE A 152 27.35 7.73 1.57
CA PHE A 152 27.06 8.72 0.54
C PHE A 152 25.81 8.32 -0.24
N LEU A 153 24.96 9.29 -0.55
CA LEU A 153 23.78 9.06 -1.40
C LEU A 153 24.22 8.60 -2.80
N ALA A 154 23.84 7.39 -3.16
CA ALA A 154 24.14 6.81 -4.47
C ALA A 154 22.99 7.03 -5.47
N GLY A 155 21.75 7.06 -4.99
CA GLY A 155 20.59 7.27 -5.86
C GLY A 155 19.24 7.08 -5.18
N ALA A 156 18.20 7.19 -5.98
CA ALA A 156 16.81 6.92 -5.61
C ALA A 156 16.19 5.90 -6.57
N ILE A 157 15.32 5.04 -6.06
CA ILE A 157 14.54 4.08 -6.84
C ILE A 157 13.07 4.36 -6.58
N GLY A 158 12.31 4.61 -7.65
CA GLY A 158 10.87 4.74 -7.65
C GLY A 158 10.19 3.42 -7.95
N VAL A 159 9.27 3.01 -7.09
CA VAL A 159 8.48 1.79 -7.22
C VAL A 159 7.00 2.17 -7.27
N ARG A 160 6.26 1.62 -8.21
CA ARG A 160 4.82 1.85 -8.34
C ARG A 160 4.07 0.53 -8.23
N ASP A 161 3.01 0.53 -7.44
CA ASP A 161 1.99 -0.52 -7.47
C ASP A 161 0.75 0.03 -8.17
N GLU A 162 0.40 -0.57 -9.31
CA GLU A 162 -0.65 -0.04 -10.16
C GLU A 162 -2.03 -0.11 -9.50
N LEU A 163 -2.78 0.98 -9.65
CA LEU A 163 -4.21 1.01 -9.32
C LEU A 163 -4.96 -0.01 -10.17
N ARG A 164 -5.88 -0.75 -9.56
CA ARG A 164 -6.77 -1.63 -10.32
C ARG A 164 -7.67 -0.78 -11.23
N PRO A 165 -7.83 -1.15 -12.51
CA PRO A 165 -8.53 -0.32 -13.49
C PRO A 165 -10.02 -0.12 -13.17
N GLU A 166 -10.62 -1.03 -12.42
CA GLU A 166 -12.02 -0.95 -11.99
C GLU A 166 -12.27 0.03 -10.84
N VAL A 167 -11.25 0.41 -10.06
CA VAL A 167 -11.41 1.20 -8.83
C VAL A 167 -12.10 2.55 -9.04
N PRO A 168 -11.74 3.37 -10.05
CA PRO A 168 -12.39 4.68 -10.22
C PRO A 168 -13.90 4.59 -10.46
N GLU A 169 -14.33 3.55 -11.20
CA GLU A 169 -15.74 3.32 -11.46
C GLU A 169 -16.48 2.82 -10.22
N VAL A 170 -15.87 1.89 -9.47
CA VAL A 170 -16.43 1.38 -8.22
C VAL A 170 -16.58 2.50 -7.19
N VAL A 171 -15.56 3.33 -7.00
CA VAL A 171 -15.60 4.47 -6.08
C VAL A 171 -16.73 5.45 -6.46
N ARG A 172 -16.86 5.77 -7.74
CA ARG A 172 -17.95 6.62 -8.22
C ARG A 172 -19.32 5.99 -7.91
N THR A 173 -19.49 4.70 -8.20
CA THR A 173 -20.77 3.99 -7.96
C THR A 173 -21.14 4.01 -6.47
N LEU A 174 -20.17 3.79 -5.57
CA LEU A 174 -20.39 3.84 -4.12
C LEU A 174 -20.81 5.24 -3.68
N ARG A 175 -20.16 6.28 -4.17
CA ARG A 175 -20.51 7.68 -3.88
C ARG A 175 -21.91 8.04 -4.38
N ASP A 176 -22.28 7.59 -5.56
CA ASP A 176 -23.63 7.80 -6.12
C ASP A 176 -24.71 7.09 -5.28
N GLN A 177 -24.35 6.03 -4.56
CA GLN A 177 -25.18 5.34 -3.58
C GLN A 177 -25.16 5.98 -2.17
N GLY A 178 -24.44 7.09 -1.99
CA GLY A 178 -24.32 7.78 -0.73
C GLY A 178 -23.35 7.14 0.27
N VAL A 179 -22.40 6.35 -0.21
CA VAL A 179 -21.31 5.78 0.61
C VAL A 179 -20.08 6.68 0.48
N GLU A 180 -19.59 7.19 1.60
CA GLU A 180 -18.32 7.89 1.66
C GLU A 180 -17.17 6.90 1.58
N VAL A 181 -16.09 7.27 0.88
CA VAL A 181 -14.92 6.40 0.71
C VAL A 181 -13.68 7.11 1.18
N SER A 182 -12.97 6.50 2.14
CA SER A 182 -11.71 6.99 2.68
C SER A 182 -10.59 6.00 2.41
N MET A 183 -9.44 6.49 1.95
CA MET A 183 -8.23 5.68 1.77
C MET A 183 -7.32 5.78 3.00
N LEU A 184 -6.91 4.62 3.53
CA LEU A 184 -5.97 4.51 4.64
C LEU A 184 -4.66 3.87 4.15
N THR A 185 -3.52 4.51 4.40
CA THR A 185 -2.23 3.98 3.94
C THR A 185 -1.06 4.39 4.83
N GLY A 186 -0.04 3.55 4.91
CA GLY A 186 1.25 3.87 5.52
C GLY A 186 2.19 4.69 4.63
N ASP A 187 1.86 4.87 3.35
CA ASP A 187 2.66 5.64 2.41
C ASP A 187 2.75 7.11 2.80
N ASN A 188 3.72 7.81 2.20
CA ASN A 188 3.82 9.26 2.36
C ASN A 188 2.62 9.98 1.72
N SER A 189 2.36 11.19 2.21
CA SER A 189 1.18 11.98 1.82
C SER A 189 1.13 12.32 0.32
N ARG A 190 2.27 12.51 -0.35
CA ARG A 190 2.33 12.84 -1.79
C ARG A 190 1.90 11.64 -2.63
N THR A 191 2.51 10.47 -2.39
CA THR A 191 2.17 9.22 -3.08
C THR A 191 0.70 8.86 -2.86
N ALA A 192 0.22 8.98 -1.61
CA ALA A 192 -1.16 8.72 -1.25
C ALA A 192 -2.14 9.65 -1.99
N ALA A 193 -1.87 10.96 -2.00
CA ALA A 193 -2.71 11.95 -2.69
C ALA A 193 -2.76 11.71 -4.20
N ALA A 194 -1.63 11.36 -4.84
CA ALA A 194 -1.58 11.06 -6.25
C ALA A 194 -2.45 9.85 -6.63
N LEU A 195 -2.34 8.75 -5.86
CA LEU A 195 -3.14 7.55 -6.09
C LEU A 195 -4.63 7.81 -5.82
N ALA A 196 -4.96 8.50 -4.73
CA ALA A 196 -6.34 8.84 -4.37
C ALA A 196 -7.01 9.70 -5.45
N LYS A 197 -6.29 10.65 -6.03
CA LYS A 197 -6.77 11.44 -7.16
C LYS A 197 -7.13 10.57 -8.36
N LEU A 198 -6.30 9.58 -8.69
CA LEU A 198 -6.58 8.61 -9.76
C LEU A 198 -7.78 7.73 -9.43
N ALA A 199 -7.93 7.33 -8.17
CA ALA A 199 -9.04 6.52 -7.68
C ALA A 199 -10.36 7.30 -7.54
N GLY A 200 -10.32 8.63 -7.56
CA GLY A 200 -11.48 9.48 -7.31
C GLY A 200 -11.84 9.59 -5.82
N ILE A 201 -10.93 9.30 -4.91
CA ILE A 201 -11.12 9.36 -3.46
C ILE A 201 -10.65 10.73 -2.95
N GLY A 202 -11.51 11.45 -2.23
CA GLY A 202 -11.21 12.78 -1.69
C GLY A 202 -10.70 12.76 -0.26
N ASP A 203 -11.04 11.75 0.54
CA ASP A 203 -10.61 11.61 1.92
C ASP A 203 -9.45 10.61 2.03
N VAL A 204 -8.29 11.12 2.48
CA VAL A 204 -7.02 10.37 2.46
C VAL A 204 -6.31 10.52 3.79
N HIS A 205 -6.03 9.39 4.42
CA HIS A 205 -5.22 9.30 5.63
C HIS A 205 -3.92 8.55 5.30
N ALA A 206 -2.84 9.29 5.26
CA ALA A 206 -1.51 8.81 4.91
C ALA A 206 -0.60 8.69 6.14
N GLU A 207 0.55 8.04 5.96
CA GLU A 207 1.60 7.92 6.99
C GLU A 207 1.14 7.17 8.26
N LEU A 208 0.15 6.31 8.11
CA LEU A 208 -0.48 5.60 9.21
C LEU A 208 0.32 4.37 9.64
N ARG A 209 0.40 4.18 10.95
CA ARG A 209 0.75 2.88 11.54
C ARG A 209 -0.51 2.01 11.68
N PRO A 210 -0.38 0.70 11.88
CA PRO A 210 -1.55 -0.18 12.07
C PRO A 210 -2.51 0.30 13.16
N GLU A 211 -1.97 0.82 14.28
CA GLU A 211 -2.77 1.33 15.40
C GLU A 211 -3.54 2.60 15.02
N ASP A 212 -2.96 3.44 14.16
CA ASP A 212 -3.62 4.67 13.67
C ASP A 212 -4.80 4.32 12.77
N LYS A 213 -4.63 3.33 11.87
CA LYS A 213 -5.72 2.82 11.03
C LYS A 213 -6.89 2.32 11.89
N ALA A 214 -6.58 1.51 12.92
CA ALA A 214 -7.61 0.98 13.83
C ALA A 214 -8.39 2.09 14.54
N ARG A 215 -7.69 3.12 15.04
CA ARG A 215 -8.30 4.28 15.71
C ARG A 215 -9.20 5.07 14.76
N ILE A 216 -8.77 5.31 13.53
CA ILE A 216 -9.54 6.04 12.53
C ILE A 216 -10.82 5.28 12.16
N VAL A 217 -10.72 3.97 11.90
CA VAL A 217 -11.87 3.13 11.55
C VAL A 217 -12.87 3.05 12.70
N ALA A 218 -12.40 2.92 13.95
CA ALA A 218 -13.25 2.96 15.12
C ALA A 218 -14.01 4.30 15.22
N GLY A 219 -13.32 5.44 15.01
CA GLY A 219 -13.95 6.76 14.99
C GLY A 219 -15.02 6.90 13.89
N PHE A 220 -14.79 6.37 12.71
CA PHE A 220 -15.81 6.32 11.66
C PHE A 220 -17.02 5.48 12.09
N SER A 221 -16.77 4.33 12.71
CA SER A 221 -17.84 3.42 13.16
C SER A 221 -18.69 3.97 14.29
N GLU A 222 -18.18 4.94 15.08
CA GLU A 222 -18.97 5.66 16.09
C GLU A 222 -19.98 6.62 15.48
N THR A 223 -19.68 7.16 14.30
CA THR A 223 -20.51 8.17 13.63
C THR A 223 -21.45 7.60 12.58
N SER A 224 -21.03 6.54 11.90
CA SER A 224 -21.84 5.89 10.87
C SER A 224 -21.46 4.42 10.68
N PRO A 225 -22.38 3.56 10.17
CA PRO A 225 -22.06 2.19 9.82
C PRO A 225 -20.91 2.15 8.81
N THR A 226 -19.76 1.61 9.22
CA THR A 226 -18.51 1.63 8.46
C THR A 226 -18.09 0.21 8.09
N ALA A 227 -17.72 0.01 6.82
CA ALA A 227 -16.99 -1.17 6.37
C ALA A 227 -15.51 -0.86 6.24
N MET A 228 -14.67 -1.86 6.49
CA MET A 228 -13.23 -1.82 6.20
C MET A 228 -12.87 -2.91 5.20
N ILE A 229 -12.12 -2.55 4.17
CA ILE A 229 -11.52 -3.49 3.23
C ILE A 229 -9.99 -3.38 3.31
N GLY A 230 -9.33 -4.51 3.53
CA GLY A 230 -7.88 -4.63 3.61
C GLY A 230 -7.43 -6.05 3.33
N ASP A 231 -6.11 -6.27 3.25
CA ASP A 231 -5.50 -7.58 2.96
C ASP A 231 -5.50 -8.56 4.16
N GLY A 232 -5.81 -8.07 5.34
CA GLY A 232 -6.02 -8.86 6.56
C GLY A 232 -4.78 -9.05 7.44
N ILE A 233 -3.57 -8.89 6.95
CA ILE A 233 -2.35 -9.12 7.75
C ILE A 233 -2.02 -7.89 8.60
N ASN A 234 -1.85 -6.75 7.95
CA ASN A 234 -1.50 -5.49 8.63
C ASN A 234 -2.74 -4.72 9.12
N ASP A 235 -3.91 -5.04 8.59
CA ASP A 235 -5.16 -4.33 8.86
C ASP A 235 -6.07 -5.04 9.87
N ALA A 236 -5.65 -6.19 10.44
CA ALA A 236 -6.48 -6.96 11.36
C ALA A 236 -7.09 -6.14 12.52
N PRO A 237 -6.36 -5.21 13.18
CA PRO A 237 -6.95 -4.35 14.20
C PRO A 237 -7.99 -3.37 13.64
N ALA A 238 -7.78 -2.82 12.44
CA ALA A 238 -8.72 -1.92 11.78
C ALA A 238 -9.98 -2.66 11.32
N LEU A 239 -9.82 -3.86 10.74
CA LEU A 239 -10.92 -4.74 10.35
C LEU A 239 -11.81 -5.10 11.56
N ALA A 240 -11.20 -5.34 12.74
CA ALA A 240 -11.94 -5.64 13.97
C ALA A 240 -12.72 -4.43 14.51
N GLY A 241 -12.30 -3.20 14.22
CA GLY A 241 -12.96 -1.96 14.64
C GLY A 241 -14.11 -1.51 13.73
N ALA A 242 -14.25 -2.11 12.55
CA ALA A 242 -15.31 -1.79 11.61
C ALA A 242 -16.65 -2.45 11.98
N THR A 243 -17.75 -1.90 11.45
CA THR A 243 -19.09 -2.51 11.57
C THR A 243 -19.17 -3.81 10.75
N VAL A 244 -18.45 -3.84 9.60
CA VAL A 244 -18.33 -5.01 8.71
C VAL A 244 -16.93 -5.09 8.18
#